data_4512913a627e54eedd6f7e14493cbf24
#
_entry.id   4512913a627e54eedd6f7e14493cbf24
#
_cell.length_a   1.000
_cell.length_b   1.000
_cell.length_c   1.000
_cell.angle_alpha   90.00
_cell.angle_beta   90.00
_cell.angle_gamma   90.00
#
_symmetry.space_group_name_H-M   'P 1'
#
loop_
_entity.id
_entity.type
_entity.pdbx_description
1 polymer ?
#
loop_
_entity_poly.entity_id
_entity_poly.type
_entity_poly.pdbx_seq_one_letter_code
_entity_poly.pdbx_strand_id
1 'polypeptide(L)'
;EKGKLVRPYIYLWDDNFLAAPRSVWEPLLQDLINSNRPFQFRQGLDERILAESEDGEKIAELLSKCKYKGDFIFAFDNWRDREKIVKALKIWKHYNSTRPTKFYLFCGFMLKPGDDARLYKDVWELFQRIKILMQYGCFGYVMRHEDYHNHELSNIYVQLARWCNQPQFYRYMSFWEYCYRNQSFWEQKTLKRVDVPNI
;
A
#
# COMPACT_ATOMS: atom_id res chain seq x y z
N GLU A 1 16.17 -35.44 -24.50
CA GLU A 1 15.84 -34.70 -23.27
C GLU A 1 14.61 -33.83 -23.55
N LYS A 2 13.45 -34.27 -23.06
CA LYS A 2 12.23 -33.44 -23.11
C LYS A 2 12.50 -32.16 -22.32
N GLY A 3 12.49 -31.00 -22.99
CA GLY A 3 12.85 -29.72 -22.45
C GLY A 3 12.17 -29.44 -21.12
N LYS A 4 12.94 -29.16 -20.08
CA LYS A 4 12.44 -28.66 -18.81
C LYS A 4 11.60 -27.41 -19.09
N LEU A 5 10.32 -27.45 -18.72
CA LEU A 5 9.44 -26.28 -18.76
C LEU A 5 10.03 -25.22 -17.82
N VAL A 6 10.81 -24.31 -18.39
CA VAL A 6 11.36 -23.17 -17.65
C VAL A 6 10.23 -22.15 -17.53
N ARG A 7 9.65 -22.05 -16.35
CA ARG A 7 8.67 -21.00 -16.10
C ARG A 7 9.32 -19.64 -16.30
N PRO A 8 8.67 -18.70 -17.03
CA PRO A 8 9.27 -17.42 -17.36
C PRO A 8 9.45 -16.52 -16.14
N TYR A 9 8.76 -16.80 -15.04
CA TYR A 9 8.75 -15.98 -13.82
C TYR A 9 8.99 -16.81 -12.57
N ILE A 10 9.60 -16.17 -11.54
CA ILE A 10 9.75 -16.74 -10.20
C ILE A 10 8.74 -16.05 -9.28
N TYR A 11 7.92 -16.82 -8.58
CA TYR A 11 7.03 -16.31 -7.54
C TYR A 11 7.52 -16.77 -6.18
N LEU A 12 7.73 -15.78 -5.29
CA LEU A 12 8.11 -16.00 -3.90
C LEU A 12 6.85 -15.85 -3.04
N TRP A 13 6.57 -16.87 -2.25
CA TRP A 13 5.35 -16.99 -1.44
C TRP A 13 5.61 -16.80 0.06
N ASP A 14 6.76 -16.28 0.41
CA ASP A 14 7.10 -15.96 1.78
C ASP A 14 6.25 -14.78 2.29
N ASP A 15 5.76 -14.89 3.53
CA ASP A 15 4.89 -13.87 4.13
C ASP A 15 5.65 -12.59 4.49
N ASN A 16 6.92 -12.71 4.90
CA ASN A 16 7.76 -11.56 5.23
C ASN A 16 9.25 -11.87 4.99
N PHE A 17 9.59 -12.05 3.74
CA PHE A 17 10.94 -12.42 3.31
C PHE A 17 12.05 -11.50 3.87
N LEU A 18 11.79 -10.18 3.95
CA LEU A 18 12.78 -9.22 4.42
C LEU A 18 13.04 -9.30 5.93
N ALA A 19 12.15 -9.95 6.69
CA ALA A 19 12.37 -10.20 8.13
C ALA A 19 13.31 -11.38 8.40
N ALA A 20 13.68 -12.16 7.38
CA ALA A 20 14.66 -13.22 7.51
C ALA A 20 16.05 -12.64 7.88
N PRO A 21 16.94 -13.43 8.50
CA PRO A 21 18.32 -13.00 8.73
C PRO A 21 19.03 -12.61 7.44
N ARG A 22 19.96 -11.66 7.52
CA ARG A 22 20.74 -11.18 6.36
C ARG A 22 21.42 -12.31 5.59
N SER A 23 21.94 -13.32 6.31
CA SER A 23 22.53 -14.52 5.71
C SER A 23 21.59 -15.33 4.81
N VAL A 24 20.28 -15.09 4.90
CA VAL A 24 19.24 -15.73 4.08
C VAL A 24 18.81 -14.83 2.94
N TRP A 25 18.38 -13.59 3.23
CA TRP A 25 17.81 -12.73 2.19
C TRP A 25 18.86 -12.14 1.23
N GLU A 26 20.08 -11.82 1.70
CA GLU A 26 21.09 -11.18 0.85
C GLU A 26 21.58 -12.11 -0.28
N PRO A 27 22.00 -13.38 0.00
CA PRO A 27 22.39 -14.30 -1.06
C PRO A 27 21.26 -14.57 -2.05
N LEU A 28 20.02 -14.74 -1.55
CA LEU A 28 18.89 -15.01 -2.43
C LEU A 28 18.57 -13.83 -3.35
N LEU A 29 18.59 -12.60 -2.85
CA LEU A 29 18.41 -11.41 -3.69
C LEU A 29 19.53 -11.30 -4.73
N GLN A 30 20.77 -11.61 -4.35
CA GLN A 30 21.90 -11.60 -5.28
C GLN A 30 21.75 -12.65 -6.38
N ASP A 31 21.29 -13.84 -6.04
CA ASP A 31 21.01 -14.91 -7.02
C ASP A 31 19.88 -14.50 -7.98
N LEU A 32 18.83 -13.86 -7.46
CA LEU A 32 17.73 -13.34 -8.27
C LEU A 32 18.20 -12.25 -9.25
N ILE A 33 19.10 -11.35 -8.79
CA ILE A 33 19.72 -10.34 -9.65
C ILE A 33 20.57 -11.01 -10.74
N ASN A 34 21.47 -11.92 -10.34
CA ASN A 34 22.40 -12.61 -11.24
C ASN A 34 21.67 -13.48 -12.26
N SER A 35 20.57 -14.10 -11.88
CA SER A 35 19.75 -14.91 -12.79
C SER A 35 19.10 -14.12 -13.91
N ASN A 36 18.99 -12.79 -13.75
CA ASN A 36 18.28 -11.87 -14.64
C ASN A 36 16.84 -12.32 -15.00
N ARG A 37 16.23 -13.18 -14.15
CA ARG A 37 14.88 -13.65 -14.35
C ARG A 37 13.89 -12.75 -13.61
N PRO A 38 12.75 -12.40 -14.22
CA PRO A 38 11.72 -11.65 -13.54
C PRO A 38 11.17 -12.43 -12.35
N PHE A 39 11.03 -11.76 -11.22
CA PHE A 39 10.41 -12.36 -10.03
C PHE A 39 9.43 -11.40 -9.35
N GLN A 40 8.61 -11.93 -8.46
CA GLN A 40 7.64 -11.16 -7.68
C GLN A 40 7.44 -11.81 -6.31
N PHE A 41 7.41 -10.99 -5.26
CA PHE A 41 6.84 -11.40 -3.97
C PHE A 41 5.32 -11.39 -4.09
N ARG A 42 4.67 -12.51 -3.75
CA ARG A 42 3.20 -12.66 -3.88
C ARG A 42 2.47 -12.13 -2.65
N GLN A 43 3.11 -12.18 -1.52
CA GLN A 43 2.66 -11.51 -0.31
C GLN A 43 3.12 -10.08 -0.26
N GLY A 44 2.98 -9.19 0.39
CA GLY A 44 3.60 -7.84 0.41
C GLY A 44 4.97 -7.90 1.08
N LEU A 45 5.60 -6.75 1.15
CA LEU A 45 6.83 -6.53 1.88
C LEU A 45 6.55 -5.63 3.08
N ASP A 46 7.20 -5.89 4.20
CA ASP A 46 7.11 -5.01 5.36
C ASP A 46 8.06 -3.82 5.21
N GLU A 47 7.52 -2.67 4.83
CA GLU A 47 8.30 -1.45 4.61
C GLU A 47 8.97 -0.91 5.87
N ARG A 48 8.45 -1.26 7.06
CA ARG A 48 9.05 -0.82 8.34
C ARG A 48 10.48 -1.34 8.47
N ILE A 49 10.78 -2.49 7.86
CA ILE A 49 12.13 -3.05 7.83
C ILE A 49 13.10 -2.08 7.16
N LEU A 50 12.68 -1.37 6.10
CA LEU A 50 13.52 -0.35 5.46
C LEU A 50 13.84 0.82 6.39
N ALA A 51 12.98 1.13 7.35
CA ALA A 51 13.17 2.23 8.30
C ALA A 51 13.91 1.83 9.59
N GLU A 52 13.72 0.60 10.03
CA GLU A 52 14.12 0.14 11.35
C GLU A 52 15.36 -0.77 11.33
N SER A 53 15.62 -1.46 10.21
CA SER A 53 16.80 -2.30 10.04
C SER A 53 18.04 -1.48 9.66
N GLU A 54 19.19 -1.86 10.17
CA GLU A 54 20.49 -1.35 9.72
C GLU A 54 20.76 -1.66 8.23
N ASP A 55 20.12 -2.71 7.71
CA ASP A 55 20.20 -3.14 6.32
C ASP A 55 19.20 -2.47 5.38
N GLY A 56 18.33 -1.57 5.87
CA GLY A 56 17.23 -1.00 5.11
C GLY A 56 17.64 -0.37 3.77
N GLU A 57 18.70 0.43 3.77
CA GLU A 57 19.24 1.03 2.54
C GLU A 57 19.81 -0.04 1.59
N LYS A 58 20.51 -1.04 2.13
CA LYS A 58 21.06 -2.15 1.34
C LYS A 58 19.96 -2.98 0.66
N ILE A 59 18.87 -3.25 1.38
CA ILE A 59 17.71 -3.94 0.85
C ILE A 59 17.10 -3.13 -0.28
N ALA A 60 16.85 -1.83 -0.08
CA ALA A 60 16.29 -0.96 -1.10
C ALA A 60 17.17 -0.87 -2.35
N GLU A 61 18.49 -0.78 -2.18
CA GLU A 61 19.48 -0.79 -3.25
C GLU A 61 19.44 -2.10 -4.05
N LEU A 62 19.48 -3.26 -3.37
CA LEU A 62 19.42 -4.56 -4.06
C LEU A 62 18.12 -4.75 -4.82
N LEU A 63 16.98 -4.39 -4.22
CA LEU A 63 15.68 -4.47 -4.89
C LEU A 63 15.61 -3.55 -6.12
N SER A 64 16.31 -2.41 -6.13
CA SER A 64 16.38 -1.54 -7.30
C SER A 64 17.05 -2.19 -8.51
N LYS A 65 18.01 -3.08 -8.26
CA LYS A 65 18.76 -3.82 -9.28
C LYS A 65 18.01 -5.05 -9.83
N CYS A 66 16.95 -5.46 -9.13
CA CYS A 66 16.20 -6.65 -9.49
C CYS A 66 15.32 -6.45 -10.73
N LYS A 67 15.16 -7.50 -11.53
CA LYS A 67 14.14 -7.58 -12.57
C LYS A 67 12.80 -7.96 -11.95
N TYR A 68 12.15 -7.00 -11.31
CA TYR A 68 10.89 -7.24 -10.61
C TYR A 68 9.69 -7.17 -11.55
N LYS A 69 8.72 -8.07 -11.37
CA LYS A 69 7.50 -8.13 -12.17
C LYS A 69 6.35 -7.42 -11.45
N GLY A 70 5.79 -6.40 -12.09
CA GLY A 70 4.66 -5.64 -11.55
C GLY A 70 5.06 -4.62 -10.49
N ASP A 71 4.09 -4.25 -9.66
CA ASP A 71 4.27 -3.26 -8.59
C ASP A 71 4.95 -3.90 -7.38
N PHE A 72 5.86 -3.18 -6.75
CA PHE A 72 6.24 -3.51 -5.38
C PHE A 72 5.07 -3.21 -4.46
N ILE A 73 4.73 -4.16 -3.60
CA ILE A 73 3.57 -4.08 -2.71
C ILE A 73 4.07 -4.03 -1.27
N PHE A 74 3.66 -3.00 -0.55
CA PHE A 74 3.88 -2.80 0.88
C PHE A 74 2.55 -2.66 1.61
N ALA A 75 2.57 -2.45 2.91
CA ALA A 75 1.38 -2.21 3.72
C ALA A 75 1.51 -0.93 4.55
N PHE A 76 0.43 -0.17 4.70
CA PHE A 76 0.34 0.97 5.60
C PHE A 76 -0.99 0.91 6.36
N ASP A 77 -1.09 -0.03 7.31
CA ASP A 77 -2.35 -0.35 7.96
C ASP A 77 -2.65 0.53 9.18
N ASN A 78 -1.63 1.04 9.86
CA ASN A 78 -1.78 1.82 11.07
C ASN A 78 -1.23 3.24 10.94
N TRP A 79 -2.03 4.24 11.28
CA TRP A 79 -1.59 5.64 11.33
C TRP A 79 -0.44 5.87 12.32
N ARG A 80 -0.33 5.04 13.35
CA ARG A 80 0.78 5.09 14.33
C ARG A 80 2.14 4.91 13.69
N ASP A 81 2.22 4.16 12.60
CA ASP A 81 3.48 3.84 11.92
C ASP A 81 3.90 4.92 10.90
N ARG A 82 3.15 6.03 10.76
CA ARG A 82 3.37 7.07 9.74
C ARG A 82 4.80 7.58 9.65
N GLU A 83 5.47 7.77 10.79
CA GLU A 83 6.85 8.28 10.81
C GLU A 83 7.84 7.25 10.25
N LYS A 84 7.67 5.98 10.61
CA LYS A 84 8.44 4.86 10.08
C LYS A 84 8.20 4.70 8.58
N ILE A 85 6.92 4.76 8.16
CA ILE A 85 6.54 4.69 6.74
C ILE A 85 7.17 5.85 5.94
N VAL A 86 7.12 7.08 6.45
CA VAL A 86 7.74 8.22 5.78
C VAL A 86 9.27 8.05 5.68
N LYS A 87 9.93 7.55 6.72
CA LYS A 87 11.36 7.23 6.67
C LYS A 87 11.65 6.13 5.64
N ALA A 88 10.87 5.05 5.65
CA ALA A 88 10.98 3.95 4.67
C ALA A 88 10.75 4.44 3.24
N LEU A 89 9.74 5.29 2.99
CA LEU A 89 9.46 5.88 1.69
C LEU A 89 10.61 6.74 1.17
N LYS A 90 11.29 7.51 2.04
CA LYS A 90 12.48 8.29 1.66
C LYS A 90 13.61 7.37 1.19
N ILE A 91 13.92 6.31 1.96
CA ILE A 91 14.94 5.31 1.60
C ILE A 91 14.53 4.62 0.29
N TRP A 92 13.29 4.13 0.22
CA TRP A 92 12.78 3.43 -0.95
C TRP A 92 12.89 4.28 -2.23
N LYS A 93 12.40 5.52 -2.19
CA LYS A 93 12.37 6.41 -3.35
C LYS A 93 13.75 6.94 -3.74
N HIS A 94 14.71 6.96 -2.84
CA HIS A 94 16.09 7.25 -3.20
C HIS A 94 16.64 6.24 -4.23
N TYR A 95 16.40 4.95 -4.03
CA TYR A 95 16.87 3.90 -4.92
C TYR A 95 15.87 3.50 -6.01
N ASN A 96 14.58 3.71 -5.80
CA ASN A 96 13.47 3.19 -6.61
C ASN A 96 12.50 4.29 -7.07
N SER A 97 12.98 5.47 -7.44
CA SER A 97 12.15 6.66 -7.75
C SER A 97 11.11 6.39 -8.86
N THR A 98 11.45 5.60 -9.87
CA THR A 98 10.61 5.30 -11.04
C THR A 98 9.81 4.00 -10.90
N ARG A 99 10.07 3.19 -9.88
CA ARG A 99 9.40 1.90 -9.71
C ARG A 99 7.96 2.08 -9.27
N PRO A 100 6.99 1.45 -9.95
CA PRO A 100 5.61 1.42 -9.49
C PRO A 100 5.53 0.78 -8.10
N THR A 101 4.95 1.50 -7.17
CA THR A 101 4.89 1.09 -5.76
C THR A 101 3.47 1.26 -5.24
N LYS A 102 2.93 0.21 -4.66
CA LYS A 102 1.58 0.13 -4.14
C LYS A 102 1.61 -0.17 -2.64
N PHE A 103 0.68 0.42 -1.91
CA PHE A 103 0.49 0.14 -0.49
C PHE A 103 -0.92 -0.39 -0.22
N TYR A 104 -1.03 -1.50 0.45
CA TYR A 104 -2.29 -1.93 1.04
C TYR A 104 -2.63 -1.01 2.22
N LEU A 105 -3.88 -0.61 2.28
CA LEU A 105 -4.43 0.30 3.28
C LEU A 105 -5.62 -0.38 3.94
N PHE A 106 -5.40 -1.06 5.05
CA PHE A 106 -6.46 -1.71 5.79
C PHE A 106 -7.31 -0.69 6.56
N CYS A 107 -8.63 -0.84 6.54
CA CYS A 107 -9.58 0.06 7.18
C CYS A 107 -10.88 -0.62 7.58
N GLY A 108 -11.68 0.05 8.38
CA GLY A 108 -13.00 -0.43 8.81
C GLY A 108 -12.95 -1.50 9.90
N PHE A 109 -11.82 -1.68 10.58
CA PHE A 109 -11.65 -2.67 11.64
C PHE A 109 -12.29 -2.22 12.96
N MET A 110 -12.96 -3.15 13.64
CA MET A 110 -13.63 -2.93 14.94
C MET A 110 -14.70 -1.82 14.90
N LEU A 111 -15.37 -1.63 13.79
CA LEU A 111 -16.52 -0.72 13.70
C LEU A 111 -17.75 -1.38 14.35
N LYS A 112 -18.46 -0.59 15.16
CA LYS A 112 -19.71 -0.99 15.80
C LYS A 112 -20.84 -0.06 15.37
N PRO A 113 -22.10 -0.53 15.33
CA PRO A 113 -23.24 0.33 15.06
C PRO A 113 -23.29 1.51 16.06
N GLY A 114 -23.47 2.73 15.54
CA GLY A 114 -23.56 3.94 16.34
C GLY A 114 -22.24 4.52 16.85
N ASP A 115 -21.09 3.90 16.57
CA ASP A 115 -19.76 4.46 16.93
C ASP A 115 -19.22 5.39 15.83
N ASP A 116 -19.89 6.52 15.64
CA ASP A 116 -19.50 7.52 14.64
C ASP A 116 -18.07 8.06 14.86
N ALA A 117 -17.69 8.25 16.11
CA ALA A 117 -16.36 8.76 16.45
C ALA A 117 -15.25 7.81 15.96
N ARG A 118 -15.44 6.51 16.09
CA ARG A 118 -14.52 5.48 15.60
C ARG A 118 -14.44 5.49 14.08
N LEU A 119 -15.59 5.53 13.41
CA LEU A 119 -15.66 5.59 11.96
C LEU A 119 -14.97 6.84 11.43
N TYR A 120 -15.27 8.01 11.95
CA TYR A 120 -14.71 9.28 11.49
C TYR A 120 -13.19 9.33 11.68
N LYS A 121 -12.70 8.82 12.81
CA LYS A 121 -11.27 8.70 13.06
C LYS A 121 -10.59 7.80 12.04
N ASP A 122 -11.13 6.60 11.78
CA ASP A 122 -10.56 5.64 10.84
C ASP A 122 -10.56 6.19 9.40
N VAL A 123 -11.64 6.84 8.99
CA VAL A 123 -11.74 7.52 7.69
C VAL A 123 -10.71 8.65 7.58
N TRP A 124 -10.57 9.49 8.60
CA TRP A 124 -9.56 10.56 8.61
C TRP A 124 -8.15 10.00 8.53
N GLU A 125 -7.81 8.99 9.33
CA GLU A 125 -6.52 8.32 9.30
C GLU A 125 -6.23 7.67 7.93
N LEU A 126 -7.25 7.11 7.28
CA LEU A 126 -7.13 6.55 5.94
C LEU A 126 -6.78 7.63 4.90
N PHE A 127 -7.45 8.78 4.94
CA PHE A 127 -7.13 9.90 4.05
C PHE A 127 -5.71 10.43 4.28
N GLN A 128 -5.25 10.56 5.52
CA GLN A 128 -3.89 10.99 5.82
C GLN A 128 -2.85 10.00 5.27
N ARG A 129 -3.10 8.70 5.38
CA ARG A 129 -2.25 7.66 4.80
C ARG A 129 -2.18 7.78 3.29
N ILE A 130 -3.33 7.95 2.62
CA ILE A 130 -3.40 8.16 1.17
C ILE A 130 -2.60 9.41 0.77
N LYS A 131 -2.78 10.53 1.48
CA LYS A 131 -2.06 11.79 1.22
C LYS A 131 -0.55 11.63 1.29
N ILE A 132 -0.04 10.92 2.30
CA ILE A 132 1.39 10.60 2.39
C ILE A 132 1.84 9.83 1.16
N LEU A 133 1.12 8.78 0.76
CA LEU A 133 1.50 7.97 -0.42
C LEU A 133 1.54 8.81 -1.70
N MET A 134 0.56 9.71 -1.90
CA MET A 134 0.53 10.62 -3.05
C MET A 134 1.77 11.51 -3.11
N GLN A 135 2.22 12.05 -1.97
CA GLN A 135 3.42 12.90 -1.88
C GLN A 135 4.69 12.18 -2.36
N TYR A 136 4.74 10.85 -2.22
CA TYR A 136 5.86 10.03 -2.68
C TYR A 136 5.60 9.31 -4.01
N GLY A 137 4.53 9.67 -4.73
CA GLY A 137 4.18 9.03 -6.01
C GLY A 137 3.89 7.54 -5.89
N CYS A 138 3.35 7.11 -4.77
CA CYS A 138 2.90 5.75 -4.51
C CYS A 138 1.38 5.62 -4.63
N PHE A 139 0.88 4.40 -4.84
CA PHE A 139 -0.55 4.11 -4.93
C PHE A 139 -1.06 3.47 -3.65
N GLY A 140 -2.23 3.91 -3.19
CA GLY A 140 -2.99 3.22 -2.19
C GLY A 140 -3.89 2.14 -2.80
N TYR A 141 -4.10 1.05 -2.07
CA TYR A 141 -5.12 0.05 -2.35
C TYR A 141 -5.90 -0.23 -1.07
N VAL A 142 -7.10 0.30 -1.00
CA VAL A 142 -7.95 0.22 0.19
C VAL A 142 -8.52 -1.17 0.33
N MET A 143 -8.21 -1.82 1.45
CA MET A 143 -8.72 -3.12 1.88
C MET A 143 -9.65 -2.93 3.07
N ARG A 144 -10.90 -3.34 2.92
CA ARG A 144 -11.94 -3.16 3.94
C ARG A 144 -12.05 -4.42 4.79
N HIS A 145 -11.96 -4.27 6.12
CA HIS A 145 -12.32 -5.34 7.04
C HIS A 145 -13.83 -5.59 7.00
N GLU A 146 -14.28 -6.79 7.27
CA GLU A 146 -15.71 -7.15 7.26
C GLU A 146 -16.56 -6.29 8.21
N ASP A 147 -16.00 -5.82 9.31
CA ASP A 147 -16.67 -4.95 10.27
C ASP A 147 -17.19 -3.63 9.66
N TYR A 148 -16.72 -3.23 8.48
CA TYR A 148 -17.20 -1.99 7.86
C TYR A 148 -18.71 -2.01 7.62
N HIS A 149 -19.31 -3.19 7.49
CA HIS A 149 -20.75 -3.35 7.33
C HIS A 149 -21.55 -3.02 8.58
N ASN A 150 -20.93 -3.02 9.75
CA ASN A 150 -21.61 -2.82 11.03
C ASN A 150 -22.08 -1.37 11.23
N HIS A 151 -21.62 -0.43 10.42
CA HIS A 151 -21.92 0.99 10.56
C HIS A 151 -22.84 1.48 9.43
N GLU A 152 -23.85 2.32 9.77
CA GLU A 152 -24.79 2.88 8.75
C GLU A 152 -24.08 3.74 7.69
N LEU A 153 -22.97 4.38 8.04
CA LEU A 153 -22.15 5.17 7.13
C LEU A 153 -21.09 4.34 6.38
N SER A 154 -21.23 3.03 6.41
CA SER A 154 -20.26 2.09 5.79
C SER A 154 -20.01 2.32 4.30
N ASN A 155 -20.98 2.93 3.60
CA ASN A 155 -20.85 3.23 2.18
C ASN A 155 -19.65 4.15 1.86
N ILE A 156 -19.17 4.94 2.82
CA ILE A 156 -17.97 5.78 2.65
C ILE A 156 -16.74 4.93 2.30
N TYR A 157 -16.58 3.77 2.95
CA TYR A 157 -15.47 2.85 2.65
C TYR A 157 -15.59 2.23 1.26
N VAL A 158 -16.83 2.00 0.80
CA VAL A 158 -17.08 1.50 -0.55
C VAL A 158 -16.63 2.53 -1.59
N GLN A 159 -16.99 3.79 -1.41
CA GLN A 159 -16.62 4.86 -2.35
C GLN A 159 -15.12 5.16 -2.28
N LEU A 160 -14.51 5.16 -1.09
CA LEU A 160 -13.07 5.31 -0.94
C LEU A 160 -12.30 4.20 -1.66
N ALA A 161 -12.72 2.96 -1.51
CA ALA A 161 -12.09 1.84 -2.20
C ALA A 161 -12.27 1.96 -3.73
N ARG A 162 -13.45 2.32 -4.21
CA ARG A 162 -13.70 2.51 -5.65
C ARG A 162 -12.84 3.61 -6.25
N TRP A 163 -12.67 4.71 -5.55
CA TRP A 163 -11.83 5.81 -5.99
C TRP A 163 -10.33 5.47 -5.91
N CYS A 164 -9.86 5.03 -4.74
CA CYS A 164 -8.43 4.81 -4.48
C CYS A 164 -7.85 3.63 -5.26
N ASN A 165 -8.63 2.54 -5.42
CA ASN A 165 -8.14 1.33 -6.06
C ASN A 165 -8.11 1.42 -7.60
N GLN A 166 -8.59 2.51 -8.17
CA GLN A 166 -8.60 2.74 -9.61
C GLN A 166 -7.69 3.91 -9.98
N PRO A 167 -6.50 3.65 -10.54
CA PRO A 167 -5.50 4.70 -10.85
C PRO A 167 -6.04 5.84 -11.70
N GLN A 168 -7.02 5.58 -12.57
CA GLN A 168 -7.65 6.62 -13.39
C GLN A 168 -8.44 7.64 -12.57
N PHE A 169 -8.98 7.26 -11.41
CA PHE A 169 -9.65 8.22 -10.52
C PHE A 169 -8.66 8.86 -9.57
N TYR A 170 -7.91 8.05 -8.86
CA TYR A 170 -6.92 8.47 -7.89
C TYR A 170 -5.90 9.51 -8.42
N ARG A 171 -5.51 9.42 -9.70
CA ARG A 171 -4.51 10.32 -10.31
C ARG A 171 -5.08 11.64 -10.81
N TYR A 172 -6.34 11.68 -11.19
CA TYR A 172 -6.87 12.76 -12.01
C TYR A 172 -8.03 13.52 -11.38
N MET A 173 -8.53 13.05 -10.25
CA MET A 173 -9.60 13.75 -9.54
C MET A 173 -9.51 13.55 -8.03
N SER A 174 -9.92 14.55 -7.26
CA SER A 174 -10.07 14.43 -5.82
C SER A 174 -11.20 13.46 -5.48
N PHE A 175 -11.18 12.94 -4.25
CA PHE A 175 -12.29 12.10 -3.77
C PHE A 175 -13.62 12.85 -3.79
N TRP A 176 -13.62 14.15 -3.49
CA TRP A 176 -14.79 15.01 -3.56
C TRP A 176 -15.37 15.10 -4.97
N GLU A 177 -14.52 15.33 -5.97
CA GLU A 177 -14.93 15.36 -7.36
C GLU A 177 -15.47 14.00 -7.82
N TYR A 178 -14.83 12.91 -7.40
CA TYR A 178 -15.31 11.56 -7.66
C TYR A 178 -16.71 11.32 -7.08
N CYS A 179 -16.94 11.68 -5.82
CA CYS A 179 -18.26 11.56 -5.19
C CYS A 179 -19.30 12.42 -5.89
N TYR A 180 -18.95 13.64 -6.30
CA TYR A 180 -19.85 14.53 -7.03
C TYR A 180 -20.26 13.92 -8.37
N ARG A 181 -19.32 13.45 -9.17
CA ARG A 181 -19.56 12.84 -10.48
C ARG A 181 -20.40 11.55 -10.39
N ASN A 182 -20.26 10.81 -9.29
CA ASN A 182 -21.01 9.59 -9.04
C ASN A 182 -22.30 9.82 -8.22
N GLN A 183 -22.73 11.07 -8.07
CA GLN A 183 -23.94 11.45 -7.32
C GLN A 183 -23.92 10.99 -5.85
N SER A 184 -22.74 10.83 -5.26
CA SER A 184 -22.56 10.43 -3.86
C SER A 184 -22.63 11.63 -2.93
N PHE A 185 -23.70 12.43 -3.02
CA PHE A 185 -23.87 13.65 -2.22
C PHE A 185 -23.88 13.40 -0.71
N TRP A 186 -24.29 12.23 -0.35
CA TRP A 186 -24.39 11.84 1.05
C TRP A 186 -23.01 11.70 1.68
N GLU A 187 -22.06 11.07 1.01
CA GLU A 187 -20.67 10.94 1.43
C GLU A 187 -19.99 12.29 1.56
N GLN A 188 -20.21 13.20 0.62
CA GLN A 188 -19.71 14.57 0.71
C GLN A 188 -20.20 15.27 1.97
N LYS A 189 -21.49 15.18 2.30
CA LYS A 189 -22.08 15.79 3.48
C LYS A 189 -21.50 15.19 4.78
N THR A 190 -21.25 13.91 4.78
CA THR A 190 -20.64 13.20 5.91
C THR A 190 -19.18 13.60 6.09
N LEU A 191 -18.41 13.62 5.01
CA LEU A 191 -16.99 13.97 5.04
C LEU A 191 -16.74 15.42 5.48
N LYS A 192 -17.63 16.36 5.15
CA LYS A 192 -17.55 17.73 5.66
C LYS A 192 -17.59 17.82 7.20
N ARG A 193 -18.18 16.83 7.87
CA ARG A 193 -18.20 16.74 9.34
C ARG A 193 -16.90 16.21 9.94
N VAL A 194 -16.06 15.56 9.11
CA VAL A 194 -14.84 14.89 9.55
C VAL A 194 -13.60 15.74 9.32
N ASP A 195 -13.74 16.93 8.76
CA ASP A 195 -12.63 17.81 8.38
C ASP A 195 -11.56 17.07 7.55
N VAL A 196 -12.03 16.26 6.61
CA VAL A 196 -11.17 15.48 5.73
C VAL A 196 -10.54 16.42 4.70
N PRO A 197 -9.21 16.44 4.57
CA PRO A 197 -8.55 17.28 3.59
C PRO A 197 -9.00 16.94 2.17
N ASN A 198 -9.17 17.97 1.36
CA ASN A 198 -9.40 17.79 -0.07
C ASN A 198 -8.11 17.24 -0.70
N ILE A 199 -8.11 15.97 -1.06
CA ILE A 199 -7.04 15.25 -1.76
C ILE A 199 -7.53 14.72 -3.09
#